data_7ac21b29f42872ae3f5af493161035a6
#
_entry.id   7ac21b29f42872ae3f5af493161035a6
#
_cell.length_a   1.000
_cell.length_b   1.000
_cell.length_c   1.000
_cell.angle_alpha   90.00
_cell.angle_beta   90.00
_cell.angle_gamma   90.00
#
_symmetry.space_group_name_H-M   'P 1'
#
loop_
_entity.id
_entity.type
_entity.pdbx_description
1 polymer ?
#
loop_
_entity_poly.entity_id
_entity_poly.type
_entity_poly.pdbx_seq_one_letter_code
_entity_poly.pdbx_strand_id
1 'polypeptide(L)'
;MPASGVRLPIESQQLTAMPRPPRIEGYAIVSEDGMLANAAGVMPDQLKFDADQRFFERGLDAVDVVAHGRHSHEQQPRSHLRRRLILTRHVPAIAADPSNEKALFWNPAGASFEQALAALAAPIASVGVIGGTDVFGLFLDRYDVFYLTRAPGVRLPGGRPVFTGVPARTPEDVLASHGLTCSEAQVLDPAKGMVVVGWQRD
;
A
#
# COMPACT_ATOMS: atom_id res chain seq x y z
N MET A 1 -50.58 2.60 -52.39
CA MET A 1 -49.32 3.23 -52.07
C MET A 1 -49.03 2.90 -50.65
N PRO A 2 -48.13 1.93 -50.34
CA PRO A 2 -47.74 1.68 -48.95
C PRO A 2 -46.58 2.59 -48.53
N ALA A 3 -46.71 3.20 -47.36
CA ALA A 3 -45.70 4.06 -46.75
C ALA A 3 -44.50 3.22 -46.25
N SER A 4 -43.30 3.54 -46.73
CA SER A 4 -42.04 2.99 -46.25
C SER A 4 -41.70 3.52 -44.86
N GLY A 5 -41.76 2.66 -43.86
CA GLY A 5 -41.28 2.92 -42.52
C GLY A 5 -39.74 2.83 -42.51
N VAL A 6 -39.07 3.96 -42.32
CA VAL A 6 -37.63 4.01 -42.05
C VAL A 6 -37.38 3.55 -40.63
N ARG A 7 -36.76 2.37 -40.44
CA ARG A 7 -36.23 1.93 -39.17
C ARG A 7 -34.91 2.66 -38.93
N LEU A 8 -34.86 3.50 -37.89
CA LEU A 8 -33.64 4.05 -37.37
C LEU A 8 -32.83 2.92 -36.65
N PRO A 9 -31.52 2.84 -36.83
CA PRO A 9 -30.68 1.88 -36.10
C PRO A 9 -30.68 2.24 -34.62
N ILE A 10 -30.96 1.25 -33.77
CA ILE A 10 -30.78 1.34 -32.32
C ILE A 10 -29.25 1.34 -32.10
N GLU A 11 -28.69 2.50 -31.80
CA GLU A 11 -27.32 2.59 -31.30
C GLU A 11 -27.21 1.75 -30.02
N SER A 12 -26.47 0.67 -30.12
CA SER A 12 -26.06 -0.14 -28.97
C SER A 12 -25.23 0.75 -28.08
N GLN A 13 -25.83 1.30 -27.02
CA GLN A 13 -25.09 1.94 -25.93
C GLN A 13 -24.15 0.86 -25.36
N GLN A 14 -22.88 0.96 -25.70
CA GLN A 14 -21.81 0.22 -25.01
C GLN A 14 -21.89 0.59 -23.54
N LEU A 15 -22.38 -0.32 -22.71
CA LEU A 15 -22.19 -0.24 -21.26
C LEU A 15 -20.68 -0.17 -21.01
N THR A 16 -20.19 1.03 -20.79
CA THR A 16 -18.81 1.24 -20.33
C THR A 16 -18.72 0.56 -18.97
N ALA A 17 -18.07 -0.59 -18.92
CA ALA A 17 -17.86 -1.31 -17.67
C ALA A 17 -17.16 -0.34 -16.71
N MET A 18 -17.77 -0.12 -15.55
CA MET A 18 -17.15 0.69 -14.48
C MET A 18 -15.77 0.13 -14.22
N PRO A 19 -14.72 0.97 -14.21
CA PRO A 19 -13.38 0.49 -13.94
C PRO A 19 -13.36 -0.20 -12.58
N ARG A 20 -12.84 -1.43 -12.55
CA ARG A 20 -12.70 -2.19 -11.31
C ARG A 20 -11.80 -1.39 -10.36
N PRO A 21 -12.13 -1.29 -9.06
CA PRO A 21 -11.25 -0.62 -8.11
C PRO A 21 -9.86 -1.29 -8.11
N PRO A 22 -8.78 -0.54 -7.91
CA PRO A 22 -7.44 -1.11 -7.90
C PRO A 22 -7.26 -2.05 -6.71
N ARG A 23 -6.51 -3.12 -6.90
CA ARG A 23 -6.08 -4.01 -5.83
C ARG A 23 -5.09 -3.29 -4.92
N ILE A 24 -5.33 -3.32 -3.61
CA ILE A 24 -4.51 -2.61 -2.61
C ILE A 24 -3.75 -3.64 -1.76
N GLU A 25 -2.44 -3.55 -1.80
CA GLU A 25 -1.52 -4.45 -1.12
C GLU A 25 -0.66 -3.68 -0.11
N GLY A 26 -0.66 -4.11 1.16
CA GLY A 26 0.22 -3.57 2.20
C GLY A 26 1.48 -4.41 2.36
N TYR A 27 2.61 -3.78 2.66
CA TYR A 27 3.88 -4.48 2.89
C TYR A 27 4.59 -3.91 4.12
N ALA A 28 4.81 -4.74 5.13
CA ALA A 28 5.52 -4.34 6.33
C ALA A 28 6.37 -5.48 6.92
N ILE A 29 7.60 -5.15 7.32
CA ILE A 29 8.35 -5.91 8.30
C ILE A 29 8.28 -5.20 9.64
N VAL A 30 8.05 -5.94 10.70
CA VAL A 30 7.95 -5.43 12.06
C VAL A 30 8.81 -6.22 13.05
N SER A 31 9.20 -5.57 14.13
CA SER A 31 9.78 -6.24 15.30
C SER A 31 8.76 -7.17 15.98
N GLU A 32 9.19 -7.99 16.94
CA GLU A 32 8.29 -8.88 17.72
C GLU A 32 7.21 -8.10 18.49
N ASP A 33 7.48 -6.87 18.87
CA ASP A 33 6.53 -5.96 19.52
C ASP A 33 5.78 -5.06 18.53
N GLY A 34 5.87 -5.33 17.21
CA GLY A 34 5.05 -4.71 16.17
C GLY A 34 5.52 -3.32 15.70
N MET A 35 6.80 -2.98 15.89
CA MET A 35 7.36 -1.68 15.51
C MET A 35 8.00 -1.71 14.13
N LEU A 36 7.80 -0.65 13.33
CA LEU A 36 8.44 -0.40 12.02
C LEU A 36 9.80 0.29 12.16
N ALA A 37 9.96 1.06 13.22
CA ALA A 37 11.11 1.93 13.43
C ALA A 37 11.37 2.12 14.93
N ASN A 38 12.54 2.62 15.26
CA ASN A 38 12.86 3.03 16.62
C ASN A 38 12.11 4.32 17.03
N ALA A 39 12.29 4.78 18.26
CA ALA A 39 11.62 5.98 18.79
C ALA A 39 11.94 7.25 17.98
N ALA A 40 13.09 7.33 17.33
CA ALA A 40 13.46 8.43 16.44
C ALA A 40 12.77 8.36 15.06
N GLY A 41 12.04 7.28 14.77
CA GLY A 41 11.37 7.08 13.48
C GLY A 41 12.29 6.54 12.39
N VAL A 42 13.45 6.01 12.75
CA VAL A 42 14.42 5.42 11.83
C VAL A 42 14.28 3.89 11.89
N MET A 43 14.19 3.26 10.72
CA MET A 43 14.23 1.80 10.61
C MET A 43 15.65 1.31 10.94
N PRO A 44 15.84 0.54 12.03
CA PRO A 44 17.19 0.09 12.42
C PRO A 44 17.64 -1.08 11.52
N ASP A 45 18.96 -1.28 11.44
CA ASP A 45 19.55 -2.36 10.63
C ASP A 45 19.07 -3.76 11.07
N GLN A 46 18.72 -3.92 12.34
CA GLN A 46 18.15 -5.16 12.87
C GLN A 46 16.82 -5.58 12.22
N LEU A 47 16.10 -4.65 11.56
CA LEU A 47 14.90 -4.97 10.76
C LEU A 47 15.22 -5.17 9.27
N LYS A 48 16.47 -5.05 8.84
CA LYS A 48 16.86 -5.21 7.45
C LYS A 48 17.33 -6.64 7.18
N PHE A 49 16.46 -7.43 6.59
CA PHE A 49 16.72 -8.81 6.20
C PHE A 49 16.66 -8.93 4.68
N ASP A 50 17.71 -9.46 4.07
CA ASP A 50 17.81 -9.59 2.60
C ASP A 50 16.65 -10.38 1.98
N ALA A 51 16.13 -11.40 2.69
CA ALA A 51 15.03 -12.21 2.20
C ALA A 51 13.73 -11.42 2.15
N ASP A 52 13.42 -10.64 3.20
CA ASP A 52 12.27 -9.75 3.24
C ASP A 52 12.43 -8.61 2.22
N GLN A 53 13.62 -8.03 2.13
CA GLN A 53 13.90 -6.97 1.16
C GLN A 53 13.65 -7.44 -0.29
N ARG A 54 14.09 -8.66 -0.65
CA ARG A 54 13.80 -9.24 -1.97
C ARG A 54 12.31 -9.49 -2.20
N PHE A 55 11.58 -9.95 -1.18
CA PHE A 55 10.13 -10.13 -1.26
C PHE A 55 9.43 -8.78 -1.49
N PHE A 56 9.75 -7.80 -0.67
CA PHE A 56 9.25 -6.45 -0.73
C PHE A 56 9.51 -5.78 -2.09
N GLU A 57 10.74 -5.81 -2.60
CA GLU A 57 11.09 -5.21 -3.89
C GLU A 57 10.34 -5.85 -5.05
N ARG A 58 10.19 -7.18 -5.06
CA ARG A 58 9.38 -7.88 -6.07
C ARG A 58 7.92 -7.44 -6.03
N GLY A 59 7.34 -7.30 -4.83
CA GLY A 59 5.99 -6.77 -4.67
C GLY A 59 5.86 -5.36 -5.23
N LEU A 60 6.80 -4.47 -4.90
CA LEU A 60 6.78 -3.09 -5.40
C LEU A 60 7.05 -2.95 -6.90
N ASP A 61 7.77 -3.90 -7.50
CA ASP A 61 7.98 -3.93 -8.95
C ASP A 61 6.75 -4.47 -9.71
N ALA A 62 5.84 -5.15 -9.01
CA ALA A 62 4.62 -5.73 -9.59
C ALA A 62 3.40 -4.79 -9.53
N VAL A 63 3.43 -3.73 -8.71
CA VAL A 63 2.32 -2.78 -8.58
C VAL A 63 2.48 -1.58 -9.50
N ASP A 64 1.34 -0.96 -9.89
CA ASP A 64 1.33 0.20 -10.78
C ASP A 64 1.77 1.49 -10.09
N VAL A 65 1.47 1.62 -8.78
CA VAL A 65 1.82 2.79 -7.97
C VAL A 65 2.16 2.39 -6.54
N VAL A 66 3.12 3.08 -5.95
CA VAL A 66 3.51 2.91 -4.54
C VAL A 66 3.02 4.10 -3.72
N ALA A 67 2.18 3.83 -2.71
CA ALA A 67 1.68 4.81 -1.77
C ALA A 67 2.48 4.78 -0.46
N HIS A 68 3.01 5.93 -0.05
CA HIS A 68 3.84 6.02 1.16
C HIS A 68 3.82 7.40 1.80
N GLY A 69 4.20 7.48 3.06
CA GLY A 69 4.45 8.74 3.76
C GLY A 69 5.74 9.41 3.27
N ARG A 70 5.83 10.71 3.47
CA ARG A 70 6.95 11.54 3.00
C ARG A 70 8.34 11.02 3.37
N HIS A 71 8.49 10.33 4.48
CA HIS A 71 9.78 9.85 5.00
C HIS A 71 10.08 8.38 4.68
N SER A 72 9.21 7.70 3.93
CA SER A 72 9.34 6.25 3.71
C SER A 72 10.10 5.87 2.43
N HIS A 73 10.50 6.84 1.60
CA HIS A 73 11.11 6.57 0.28
C HIS A 73 12.64 6.54 0.27
N GLU A 74 13.29 7.17 1.26
CA GLU A 74 14.72 7.48 1.21
C GLU A 74 15.62 6.24 1.25
N GLN A 75 15.08 5.10 1.68
CA GLN A 75 15.85 3.86 1.85
C GLN A 75 15.59 2.82 0.74
N GLN A 76 14.85 3.19 -0.34
CA GLN A 76 14.51 2.24 -1.37
C GLN A 76 15.31 2.48 -2.65
N PRO A 77 16.18 1.53 -3.02
CA PRO A 77 16.80 1.53 -4.32
C PRO A 77 15.71 1.60 -5.41
N ARG A 78 15.94 2.35 -6.48
CA ARG A 78 15.01 2.46 -7.61
C ARG A 78 13.64 3.11 -7.32
N SER A 79 13.41 3.71 -6.14
CA SER A 79 12.12 4.38 -5.84
C SER A 79 11.76 5.46 -6.86
N HIS A 80 12.76 6.14 -7.43
CA HIS A 80 12.60 7.16 -8.47
C HIS A 80 12.08 6.62 -9.82
N LEU A 81 12.18 5.31 -10.05
CA LEU A 81 11.70 4.68 -11.28
C LEU A 81 10.21 4.30 -11.19
N ARG A 82 9.68 4.15 -9.96
CA ARG A 82 8.30 3.74 -9.72
C ARG A 82 7.38 4.95 -9.70
N ARG A 83 6.13 4.75 -10.13
CA ARG A 83 5.08 5.76 -9.94
C ARG A 83 4.73 5.82 -8.45
N ARG A 84 4.62 7.04 -7.88
CA ARG A 84 4.45 7.20 -6.43
C ARG A 84 3.33 8.15 -6.06
N LEU A 85 2.59 7.82 -5.01
CA LEU A 85 1.65 8.68 -4.34
C LEU A 85 2.17 8.97 -2.92
N ILE A 86 2.66 10.18 -2.70
CA ILE A 86 3.36 10.58 -1.48
C ILE A 86 2.39 11.32 -0.56
N LEU A 87 2.01 10.67 0.54
CA LEU A 87 1.08 11.25 1.50
C LEU A 87 1.76 12.34 2.32
N THR A 88 1.17 13.53 2.31
CA THR A 88 1.69 14.70 3.03
C THR A 88 0.61 15.73 3.32
N ARG A 89 0.70 16.42 4.43
CA ARG A 89 -0.16 17.57 4.78
C ARG A 89 0.39 18.92 4.28
N HIS A 90 1.51 18.91 3.55
CA HIS A 90 2.18 20.13 3.07
C HIS A 90 1.59 20.68 1.75
N VAL A 91 0.62 19.98 1.18
CA VAL A 91 -0.15 20.46 0.02
C VAL A 91 -1.63 20.52 0.40
N PRO A 92 -2.44 21.41 -0.21
CA PRO A 92 -3.86 21.51 0.12
C PRO A 92 -4.65 20.25 -0.28
N ALA A 93 -4.32 19.62 -1.41
CA ALA A 93 -5.01 18.44 -1.94
C ALA A 93 -4.01 17.53 -2.69
N ILE A 94 -3.79 17.78 -3.97
CA ILE A 94 -2.87 17.04 -4.84
C ILE A 94 -1.91 18.05 -5.50
N ALA A 95 -0.64 17.71 -5.58
CA ALA A 95 0.37 18.50 -6.28
C ALA A 95 1.42 17.59 -6.94
N ALA A 96 2.00 18.04 -8.05
CA ALA A 96 3.14 17.35 -8.65
C ALA A 96 4.37 17.42 -7.72
N ASP A 97 5.17 16.37 -7.73
CA ASP A 97 6.50 16.40 -7.11
C ASP A 97 7.47 17.08 -8.10
N PRO A 98 8.02 18.26 -7.78
CA PRO A 98 8.90 18.98 -8.71
C PRO A 98 10.22 18.23 -8.99
N SER A 99 10.57 17.26 -8.16
CA SER A 99 11.78 16.45 -8.28
C SER A 99 11.59 15.17 -9.08
N ASN A 100 10.34 14.73 -9.32
CA ASN A 100 10.05 13.49 -10.01
C ASN A 100 8.67 13.48 -10.68
N GLU A 101 8.63 13.53 -12.00
CA GLU A 101 7.40 13.52 -12.81
C GLU A 101 6.49 12.30 -12.60
N LYS A 102 7.03 11.20 -12.05
CA LYS A 102 6.28 9.97 -11.72
C LYS A 102 5.68 10.00 -10.32
N ALA A 103 5.82 11.10 -9.58
CA ALA A 103 5.35 11.22 -8.21
C ALA A 103 4.35 12.37 -8.03
N LEU A 104 3.33 12.13 -7.20
CA LEU A 104 2.38 13.13 -6.76
C LEU A 104 2.39 13.22 -5.23
N PHE A 105 2.32 14.44 -4.71
CA PHE A 105 1.94 14.70 -3.33
C PHE A 105 0.43 14.64 -3.18
N TRP A 106 -0.05 13.96 -2.14
CA TRP A 106 -1.46 13.83 -1.84
C TRP A 106 -1.74 14.10 -0.37
N ASN A 107 -2.68 15.02 -0.12
CA ASN A 107 -3.25 15.26 1.20
C ASN A 107 -4.66 14.64 1.27
N PRO A 108 -4.85 13.57 2.05
CA PRO A 108 -6.16 12.91 2.19
C PRO A 108 -7.26 13.80 2.75
N ALA A 109 -6.91 14.90 3.44
CA ALA A 109 -7.89 15.87 3.93
C ALA A 109 -8.46 16.79 2.83
N GLY A 110 -7.74 16.91 1.69
CA GLY A 110 -8.12 17.82 0.60
C GLY A 110 -8.61 17.12 -0.66
N ALA A 111 -8.31 15.83 -0.83
CA ALA A 111 -8.76 15.05 -1.99
C ALA A 111 -8.95 13.58 -1.62
N SER A 112 -9.91 12.91 -2.27
CA SER A 112 -10.11 11.48 -2.10
C SER A 112 -8.97 10.66 -2.73
N PHE A 113 -8.87 9.39 -2.35
CA PHE A 113 -7.91 8.45 -2.93
C PHE A 113 -8.14 8.26 -4.43
N GLU A 114 -9.39 8.17 -4.84
CA GLU A 114 -9.80 8.03 -6.24
C GLU A 114 -9.40 9.25 -7.08
N GLN A 115 -9.53 10.45 -6.52
CA GLN A 115 -9.05 11.70 -7.17
C GLN A 115 -7.54 11.70 -7.30
N ALA A 116 -6.82 11.23 -6.27
CA ALA A 116 -5.36 11.13 -6.31
C ALA A 116 -4.87 10.12 -7.36
N LEU A 117 -5.54 8.96 -7.49
CA LEU A 117 -5.22 7.99 -8.53
C LEU A 117 -5.52 8.53 -9.94
N ALA A 118 -6.65 9.20 -10.11
CA ALA A 118 -7.01 9.82 -11.41
C ALA A 118 -5.98 10.87 -11.85
N ALA A 119 -5.37 11.59 -10.90
CA ALA A 119 -4.35 12.61 -11.19
C ALA A 119 -3.00 12.01 -11.67
N LEU A 120 -2.77 10.70 -11.49
CA LEU A 120 -1.57 10.01 -12.00
C LEU A 120 -1.57 9.83 -13.53
N ALA A 121 -2.68 10.18 -14.20
CA ALA A 121 -2.84 10.16 -15.65
C ALA A 121 -2.44 8.82 -16.31
N ALA A 122 -2.67 7.70 -15.61
CA ALA A 122 -2.39 6.35 -16.10
C ALA A 122 -3.41 5.36 -15.53
N PRO A 123 -3.72 4.26 -16.22
CA PRO A 123 -4.50 3.18 -15.64
C PRO A 123 -3.78 2.61 -14.42
N ILE A 124 -4.48 2.55 -13.28
CA ILE A 124 -3.95 1.98 -12.04
C ILE A 124 -4.84 0.78 -11.67
N ALA A 125 -4.31 -0.41 -11.76
CA ALA A 125 -4.96 -1.65 -11.38
C ALA A 125 -4.47 -2.18 -10.02
N SER A 126 -3.32 -1.68 -9.53
CA SER A 126 -2.72 -2.13 -8.27
C SER A 126 -1.96 -1.02 -7.56
N VAL A 127 -2.02 -1.04 -6.22
CA VAL A 127 -1.37 -0.07 -5.33
C VAL A 127 -0.63 -0.79 -4.22
N GLY A 128 0.68 -0.59 -4.12
CA GLY A 128 1.49 -1.07 -3.00
C GLY A 128 1.62 0.00 -1.92
N VAL A 129 1.14 -0.28 -0.72
CA VAL A 129 1.22 0.63 0.44
C VAL A 129 2.37 0.21 1.34
N ILE A 130 3.30 1.13 1.63
CA ILE A 130 4.53 0.81 2.36
C ILE A 130 4.76 1.64 3.64
N GLY A 131 3.71 2.30 4.10
CA GLY A 131 3.72 2.94 5.41
C GLY A 131 4.15 4.40 5.41
N GLY A 132 4.47 5.04 6.57
CA GLY A 132 4.40 4.53 7.96
C GLY A 132 3.01 4.35 8.59
N THR A 133 2.99 4.42 9.91
CA THR A 133 1.80 4.13 10.75
C THR A 133 0.52 4.78 10.25
N ASP A 134 0.51 6.09 10.04
CA ASP A 134 -0.68 6.82 9.60
C ASP A 134 -1.13 6.39 8.20
N VAL A 135 -0.17 6.08 7.31
CA VAL A 135 -0.46 5.63 5.95
C VAL A 135 -1.05 4.22 5.97
N PHE A 136 -0.46 3.29 6.72
CA PHE A 136 -1.03 1.96 6.88
C PHE A 136 -2.43 2.02 7.48
N GLY A 137 -2.65 2.87 8.49
CA GLY A 137 -3.96 3.07 9.13
C GLY A 137 -5.03 3.60 8.16
N LEU A 138 -4.65 4.49 7.25
CA LEU A 138 -5.57 5.06 6.25
C LEU A 138 -6.15 4.01 5.30
N PHE A 139 -5.42 2.93 5.03
CA PHE A 139 -5.81 1.88 4.09
C PHE A 139 -6.36 0.61 4.74
N LEU A 140 -6.53 0.54 6.07
CA LEU A 140 -6.97 -0.67 6.77
C LEU A 140 -8.28 -1.26 6.23
N ASP A 141 -9.26 -0.43 5.91
CA ASP A 141 -10.55 -0.87 5.34
C ASP A 141 -10.51 -1.11 3.82
N ARG A 142 -9.35 -0.90 3.18
CA ARG A 142 -9.18 -0.96 1.73
C ARG A 142 -8.22 -2.07 1.27
N TYR A 143 -7.44 -2.68 2.17
CA TYR A 143 -6.53 -3.75 1.77
C TYR A 143 -7.28 -4.96 1.21
N ASP A 144 -6.88 -5.41 0.04
CA ASP A 144 -7.17 -6.75 -0.47
C ASP A 144 -6.22 -7.76 0.16
N VAL A 145 -4.96 -7.34 0.38
CA VAL A 145 -3.98 -8.14 1.13
C VAL A 145 -2.99 -7.23 1.86
N PHE A 146 -2.58 -7.65 3.06
CA PHE A 146 -1.49 -7.05 3.81
C PHE A 146 -0.43 -8.11 4.13
N TYR A 147 0.76 -7.95 3.60
CA TYR A 147 1.90 -8.83 3.83
C TYR A 147 2.65 -8.37 5.08
N LEU A 148 2.57 -9.17 6.12
CA LEU A 148 3.20 -8.90 7.42
C LEU A 148 4.35 -9.88 7.65
N THR A 149 5.58 -9.37 7.72
CA THR A 149 6.78 -10.10 8.12
C THR A 149 7.14 -9.74 9.57
N ARG A 150 7.41 -10.73 10.41
CA ARG A 150 8.01 -10.50 11.74
C ARG A 150 9.51 -10.76 11.70
N ALA A 151 10.29 -9.81 12.23
CA ALA A 151 11.74 -9.94 12.38
C ALA A 151 12.04 -10.79 13.63
N PRO A 152 12.57 -12.01 13.48
CA PRO A 152 12.83 -12.89 14.61
C PRO A 152 13.88 -12.29 15.58
N GLY A 153 13.57 -12.33 16.87
CA GLY A 153 14.49 -11.86 17.94
C GLY A 153 14.67 -10.35 18.03
N VAL A 154 13.94 -9.56 17.24
CA VAL A 154 14.05 -8.09 17.25
C VAL A 154 12.93 -7.46 18.05
N ARG A 155 13.26 -6.64 19.05
CA ARG A 155 12.29 -5.82 19.80
C ARG A 155 12.74 -4.36 19.79
N LEU A 156 11.76 -3.45 19.68
CA LEU A 156 11.99 -2.02 19.59
C LEU A 156 11.07 -1.26 20.58
N PRO A 157 11.31 -1.41 21.90
CA PRO A 157 10.48 -0.78 22.92
C PRO A 157 10.39 0.73 22.72
N GLY A 158 9.16 1.28 22.74
CA GLY A 158 8.92 2.71 22.49
C GLY A 158 9.12 3.14 21.04
N GLY A 159 9.26 2.18 20.11
CA GLY A 159 9.38 2.44 18.68
C GLY A 159 8.08 2.92 18.03
N ARG A 160 8.14 3.17 16.74
CA ARG A 160 6.96 3.55 15.94
C ARG A 160 6.20 2.31 15.50
N PRO A 161 4.93 2.14 15.90
CA PRO A 161 4.15 0.95 15.58
C PRO A 161 3.74 0.89 14.11
N VAL A 162 3.43 -0.31 13.62
CA VAL A 162 2.87 -0.50 12.27
C VAL A 162 1.46 0.08 12.16
N PHE A 163 0.63 -0.09 13.19
CA PHE A 163 -0.71 0.48 13.29
C PHE A 163 -0.91 1.20 14.61
N THR A 164 -1.82 2.15 14.65
CA THR A 164 -2.28 2.76 15.90
C THR A 164 -2.87 1.68 16.81
N GLY A 165 -2.52 1.73 18.09
CA GLY A 165 -2.95 0.75 19.09
C GLY A 165 -1.96 -0.38 19.36
N VAL A 166 -0.96 -0.59 18.52
CA VAL A 166 0.18 -1.49 18.79
C VAL A 166 1.16 -0.75 19.75
N PRO A 167 1.69 -1.40 20.82
CA PRO A 167 1.67 -2.86 21.10
C PRO A 167 0.53 -3.32 22.02
N ALA A 168 -0.39 -2.45 22.45
CA ALA A 168 -1.52 -2.87 23.30
C ALA A 168 -2.42 -3.92 22.61
N ARG A 169 -2.51 -3.86 21.29
CA ARG A 169 -3.03 -4.90 20.41
C ARG A 169 -1.90 -5.41 19.52
N THR A 170 -1.99 -6.65 19.05
CA THR A 170 -1.05 -7.14 18.04
C THR A 170 -1.37 -6.56 16.66
N PRO A 171 -0.41 -6.46 15.72
CA PRO A 171 -0.70 -6.11 14.33
C PRO A 171 -1.77 -7.01 13.70
N GLU A 172 -1.75 -8.30 14.02
CA GLU A 172 -2.69 -9.32 13.57
C GLU A 172 -4.11 -9.03 14.06
N ASP A 173 -4.27 -8.67 15.36
CA ASP A 173 -5.57 -8.28 15.92
C ASP A 173 -6.14 -7.03 15.23
N VAL A 174 -5.27 -6.09 14.86
CA VAL A 174 -5.69 -4.90 14.11
C VAL A 174 -6.19 -5.33 12.73
N LEU A 175 -5.43 -6.10 11.97
CA LEU A 175 -5.82 -6.59 10.65
C LEU A 175 -7.13 -7.39 10.70
N ALA A 176 -7.23 -8.34 11.66
CA ALA A 176 -8.44 -9.13 11.84
C ALA A 176 -9.67 -8.28 12.17
N SER A 177 -9.54 -7.22 12.97
CA SER A 177 -10.65 -6.32 13.31
C SER A 177 -11.13 -5.47 12.12
N HIS A 178 -10.34 -5.38 11.06
CA HIS A 178 -10.70 -4.76 9.78
C HIS A 178 -11.12 -5.78 8.71
N GLY A 179 -11.43 -7.03 9.11
CA GLY A 179 -11.99 -8.05 8.24
C GLY A 179 -10.97 -8.75 7.34
N LEU A 180 -9.68 -8.73 7.70
CA LEU A 180 -8.68 -9.53 7.02
C LEU A 180 -8.46 -10.84 7.77
N THR A 181 -8.29 -11.93 7.03
CA THR A 181 -8.00 -13.26 7.52
C THR A 181 -6.59 -13.69 7.10
N CYS A 182 -5.87 -14.42 7.95
CA CYS A 182 -4.52 -14.86 7.63
C CYS A 182 -4.54 -16.00 6.61
N SER A 183 -3.65 -15.92 5.62
CA SER A 183 -3.34 -17.02 4.70
C SER A 183 -2.21 -17.90 5.23
N GLU A 184 -1.86 -18.94 4.48
CA GLU A 184 -0.69 -19.76 4.77
C GLU A 184 0.61 -18.92 4.77
N ALA A 185 1.47 -19.19 5.75
CA ALA A 185 2.75 -18.49 5.88
C ALA A 185 3.72 -18.92 4.78
N GLN A 186 4.34 -17.95 4.11
CA GLN A 186 5.41 -18.20 3.15
C GLN A 186 6.77 -18.05 3.85
N VAL A 187 7.59 -19.10 3.78
CA VAL A 187 8.96 -19.06 4.31
C VAL A 187 9.86 -18.24 3.38
N LEU A 188 10.45 -17.17 3.92
CA LEU A 188 11.39 -16.30 3.20
C LEU A 188 12.84 -16.72 3.43
N ASP A 189 13.20 -17.08 4.66
CA ASP A 189 14.54 -17.54 5.06
C ASP A 189 14.42 -18.60 6.17
N PRO A 190 14.56 -19.91 5.83
CA PRO A 190 14.46 -20.98 6.82
C PRO A 190 15.56 -20.92 7.90
N ALA A 191 16.77 -20.47 7.53
CA ALA A 191 17.90 -20.42 8.45
C ALA A 191 17.70 -19.37 9.56
N LYS A 192 16.93 -18.32 9.25
CA LYS A 192 16.60 -17.25 10.20
C LYS A 192 15.18 -17.37 10.77
N GLY A 193 14.43 -18.40 10.39
CA GLY A 193 13.03 -18.57 10.79
C GLY A 193 12.11 -17.45 10.29
N MET A 194 12.48 -16.80 9.17
CA MET A 194 11.73 -15.67 8.66
C MET A 194 10.58 -16.12 7.77
N VAL A 195 9.39 -15.64 8.10
CA VAL A 195 8.18 -15.92 7.34
C VAL A 195 7.40 -14.62 7.08
N VAL A 196 6.71 -14.56 5.95
CA VAL A 196 5.69 -13.55 5.67
C VAL A 196 4.31 -14.20 5.69
N VAL A 197 3.34 -13.51 6.28
CA VAL A 197 1.94 -13.93 6.29
C VAL A 197 1.13 -12.91 5.52
N GLY A 198 0.39 -13.37 4.50
CA GLY A 198 -0.61 -12.57 3.82
C GLY A 198 -1.90 -12.51 4.64
N TRP A 199 -2.40 -11.33 4.92
CA TRP A 199 -3.69 -11.07 5.53
C TRP A 199 -4.62 -10.60 4.42
N GLN A 200 -5.65 -11.38 4.09
CA GLN A 200 -6.50 -11.17 2.91
C GLN A 200 -7.94 -10.86 3.31
N ARG A 201 -8.59 -10.05 2.49
CA ARG A 201 -10.03 -9.82 2.57
C ARG A 201 -10.73 -10.85 1.68
N ASP A 202 -11.76 -11.50 2.21
CA ASP A 202 -12.62 -12.45 1.49
C ASP A 202 -13.51 -11.76 0.44
#